data_3fe6f9afeb171dec0a7c735028a7f727
#
_entry.id   3fe6f9afeb171dec0a7c735028a7f727
#
_cell.length_a   1.000
_cell.length_b   1.000
_cell.length_c   1.000
_cell.angle_alpha   90.00
_cell.angle_beta   90.00
_cell.angle_gamma   90.00
#
_symmetry.space_group_name_H-M   'P 1'
#
loop_
_entity.id
_entity.type
_entity.pdbx_description
1 polymer ?
#
loop_
_entity_poly.entity_id
_entity_poly.type
_entity_poly.pdbx_seq_one_letter_code
_entity_poly.pdbx_strand_id
1 'polypeptide(L)'
;MIEVFKTTLNLEELKVKREKLNARNFEIQLLGGSIGKSDKLIEDFGMCASLLDNVISVHTALTNKEGIMPGGNCDIGYLYERNVMLALDDACFIANIAALNQSHRVGVVIHNSLSYEQFSRNPYFLMIVTETLGALLMKYPNIEFWIENVTPICKEHPITFKNGCINDSADICKHLRQQFGDRIGAVFDTCHAITTARILQDLGCDYVFPGMLEAFSGVCKEVHFANVRGYGLKEGQHGCGFDPANPTDVVKLEGLLSNCMEYFPNAYLCYEITETDYIVNQQTYETMNLVNEILNNR
;
A
#
# COMPACT_ATOMS: atom_id res chain seq x y z
N MET A 1 2.74 -9.88 14.03
CA MET A 1 2.09 -8.85 13.20
C MET A 1 0.59 -9.11 13.18
N ILE A 2 -0.23 -8.08 12.99
CA ILE A 2 -1.69 -8.21 12.86
C ILE A 2 -2.00 -8.33 11.37
N GLU A 3 -2.75 -9.38 11.00
CA GLU A 3 -3.14 -9.61 9.61
C GLU A 3 -4.25 -8.65 9.18
N VAL A 4 -4.12 -8.12 7.96
CA VAL A 4 -5.06 -7.22 7.30
C VAL A 4 -5.40 -7.79 5.92
N PHE A 5 -6.63 -7.63 5.50
CA PHE A 5 -7.11 -8.15 4.21
C PHE A 5 -7.54 -7.00 3.32
N LYS A 6 -6.88 -6.85 2.19
CA LYS A 6 -7.25 -5.86 1.18
C LYS A 6 -8.60 -6.23 0.57
N THR A 7 -9.51 -5.28 0.47
CA THR A 7 -10.87 -5.48 -0.04
C THR A 7 -11.40 -4.24 -0.73
N THR A 8 -12.39 -4.39 -1.58
CA THR A 8 -13.16 -3.26 -2.10
C THR A 8 -14.43 -3.06 -1.27
N LEU A 9 -15.19 -1.98 -1.53
CA LEU A 9 -16.52 -1.77 -0.95
C LEU A 9 -17.56 -2.65 -1.68
N ASN A 10 -17.29 -3.95 -1.77
CA ASN A 10 -18.15 -4.96 -2.35
C ASN A 10 -18.67 -5.89 -1.25
N LEU A 11 -19.99 -5.91 -1.06
CA LEU A 11 -20.62 -6.66 0.02
C LEU A 11 -20.40 -8.18 -0.08
N GLU A 12 -20.38 -8.74 -1.29
CA GLU A 12 -20.16 -10.19 -1.48
C GLU A 12 -18.72 -10.58 -1.21
N GLU A 13 -17.76 -9.79 -1.70
CA GLU A 13 -16.34 -9.97 -1.41
C GLU A 13 -16.06 -9.95 0.10
N LEU A 14 -16.62 -8.96 0.80
CA LEU A 14 -16.46 -8.84 2.25
C LEU A 14 -17.06 -10.01 3.03
N LYS A 15 -18.25 -10.48 2.65
CA LYS A 15 -18.86 -11.67 3.27
C LYS A 15 -17.93 -12.88 3.15
N VAL A 16 -17.42 -13.12 1.96
CA VAL A 16 -16.53 -14.27 1.73
C VAL A 16 -15.23 -14.14 2.52
N LYS A 17 -14.61 -12.95 2.55
CA LYS A 17 -13.39 -12.73 3.35
C LYS A 17 -13.64 -12.98 4.84
N ARG A 18 -14.77 -12.53 5.37
CA ARG A 18 -15.14 -12.81 6.77
C ARG A 18 -15.41 -14.29 7.04
N GLU A 19 -16.14 -14.96 6.18
CA GLU A 19 -16.55 -16.35 6.39
C GLU A 19 -15.41 -17.35 6.10
N LYS A 20 -14.67 -17.13 5.02
CA LYS A 20 -13.64 -18.05 4.55
C LYS A 20 -12.27 -17.79 5.19
N LEU A 21 -11.87 -16.52 5.32
CA LEU A 21 -10.58 -16.14 5.82
C LEU A 21 -10.62 -15.71 7.30
N ASN A 22 -11.81 -15.71 7.91
CA ASN A 22 -12.03 -15.15 9.26
C ASN A 22 -11.46 -13.73 9.41
N ALA A 23 -11.48 -12.96 8.31
CA ALA A 23 -10.93 -11.61 8.27
C ALA A 23 -11.66 -10.67 9.24
N ARG A 24 -10.89 -9.90 10.00
CA ARG A 24 -11.39 -8.91 10.97
C ARG A 24 -10.84 -7.52 10.73
N ASN A 25 -9.64 -7.42 10.17
CA ASN A 25 -8.96 -6.17 9.87
C ASN A 25 -8.90 -5.99 8.36
N PHE A 26 -9.21 -4.81 7.87
CA PHE A 26 -9.34 -4.55 6.45
C PHE A 26 -8.56 -3.32 6.00
N GLU A 27 -7.92 -3.43 4.85
CA GLU A 27 -7.59 -2.29 4.00
C GLU A 27 -8.67 -2.16 2.93
N ILE A 28 -9.26 -0.97 2.80
CA ILE A 28 -10.27 -0.67 1.78
C ILE A 28 -9.58 -0.10 0.55
N GLN A 29 -9.61 -0.82 -0.57
CA GLN A 29 -9.16 -0.31 -1.86
C GLN A 29 -10.28 0.48 -2.55
N LEU A 30 -10.06 1.77 -2.76
CA LEU A 30 -10.98 2.56 -3.58
C LEU A 30 -10.73 2.34 -5.07
N LEU A 31 -11.80 2.47 -5.87
CA LEU A 31 -11.76 2.27 -7.30
C LEU A 31 -11.96 3.60 -8.05
N GLY A 32 -11.27 3.77 -9.17
CA GLY A 32 -11.28 5.00 -9.94
C GLY A 32 -12.64 5.44 -10.47
N GLY A 33 -13.56 4.51 -10.67
CA GLY A 33 -14.93 4.81 -11.08
C GLY A 33 -15.75 5.57 -10.04
N SER A 34 -15.30 5.66 -8.80
CA SER A 34 -15.96 6.39 -7.71
C SER A 34 -15.33 7.75 -7.38
N ILE A 35 -14.25 8.14 -8.04
CA ILE A 35 -13.57 9.43 -7.79
C ILE A 35 -14.54 10.60 -7.94
N GLY A 36 -14.60 11.44 -6.90
CA GLY A 36 -15.47 12.60 -6.84
C GLY A 36 -16.97 12.28 -6.73
N LYS A 37 -17.33 11.03 -6.42
CA LYS A 37 -18.72 10.58 -6.21
C LYS A 37 -18.95 10.25 -4.73
N SER A 38 -18.78 11.25 -3.88
CA SER A 38 -18.86 11.09 -2.42
C SER A 38 -20.16 10.44 -1.96
N ASP A 39 -21.31 10.78 -2.55
CA ASP A 39 -22.60 10.18 -2.19
C ASP A 39 -22.61 8.67 -2.42
N LYS A 40 -22.06 8.22 -3.57
CA LYS A 40 -21.95 6.80 -3.88
C LYS A 40 -20.98 6.10 -2.93
N LEU A 41 -19.86 6.71 -2.59
CA LEU A 41 -18.90 6.14 -1.63
C LEU A 41 -19.52 6.00 -0.23
N ILE A 42 -20.34 6.97 0.20
CA ILE A 42 -21.08 6.89 1.47
C ILE A 42 -22.08 5.72 1.44
N GLU A 43 -22.82 5.56 0.36
CA GLU A 43 -23.78 4.47 0.18
C GLU A 43 -23.07 3.11 0.20
N ASP A 44 -22.03 2.94 -0.63
CA ASP A 44 -21.25 1.70 -0.72
C ASP A 44 -20.60 1.35 0.64
N PHE A 45 -19.99 2.33 1.33
CA PHE A 45 -19.44 2.15 2.67
C PHE A 45 -20.53 1.77 3.69
N GLY A 46 -21.67 2.46 3.67
CA GLY A 46 -22.81 2.20 4.56
C GLY A 46 -23.35 0.76 4.41
N MET A 47 -23.45 0.26 3.18
CA MET A 47 -23.87 -1.13 2.92
C MET A 47 -22.85 -2.15 3.47
N CYS A 48 -21.57 -1.82 3.50
CA CYS A 48 -20.50 -2.69 3.94
C CYS A 48 -20.17 -2.56 5.44
N ALA A 49 -20.59 -1.46 6.09
CA ALA A 49 -20.15 -1.06 7.42
C ALA A 49 -20.32 -2.15 8.49
N SER A 50 -21.40 -2.95 8.44
CA SER A 50 -21.64 -4.03 9.40
C SER A 50 -20.68 -5.23 9.25
N LEU A 51 -19.94 -5.29 8.16
CA LEU A 51 -18.94 -6.33 7.88
C LEU A 51 -17.51 -5.85 8.08
N LEU A 52 -17.30 -4.55 8.21
CA LEU A 52 -16.00 -3.90 8.42
C LEU A 52 -15.76 -3.74 9.94
N ASP A 53 -15.32 -4.82 10.60
CA ASP A 53 -15.08 -4.80 12.06
C ASP A 53 -13.99 -3.80 12.43
N ASN A 54 -12.90 -3.78 11.65
CA ASN A 54 -11.73 -2.95 11.87
C ASN A 54 -11.16 -2.48 10.54
N VAL A 55 -11.25 -1.22 10.22
CA VAL A 55 -10.58 -0.63 9.05
C VAL A 55 -9.23 -0.07 9.52
N ILE A 56 -8.17 -0.66 9.02
CA ILE A 56 -6.78 -0.28 9.36
C ILE A 56 -6.32 0.82 8.43
N SER A 57 -6.62 0.66 7.14
CA SER A 57 -6.22 1.61 6.11
C SER A 57 -7.25 1.72 4.99
N VAL A 58 -7.19 2.82 4.27
CA VAL A 58 -7.91 3.06 3.02
C VAL A 58 -6.88 3.40 1.95
N HIS A 59 -6.77 2.53 0.96
CA HIS A 59 -5.91 2.75 -0.18
C HIS A 59 -6.59 3.68 -1.18
N THR A 60 -5.89 4.72 -1.59
CA THR A 60 -6.35 5.65 -2.60
C THR A 60 -6.69 4.95 -3.92
N ALA A 61 -7.55 5.57 -4.70
CA ALA A 61 -8.06 4.94 -5.90
C ALA A 61 -6.95 4.57 -6.90
N LEU A 62 -7.01 3.32 -7.34
CA LEU A 62 -6.28 2.84 -8.50
C LEU A 62 -7.17 3.00 -9.72
N THR A 63 -6.68 3.70 -10.74
CA THR A 63 -7.39 3.70 -11.95
C THR A 63 -6.51 3.72 -13.08
N ASN A 64 -6.81 2.96 -14.01
CA ASN A 64 -6.18 3.21 -15.06
C ASN A 64 -6.62 2.84 -16.35
N LYS A 65 -7.81 2.33 -16.61
CA LYS A 65 -8.38 2.10 -17.92
C LYS A 65 -8.82 3.40 -18.63
N GLU A 66 -8.94 4.50 -17.92
CA GLU A 66 -9.54 5.73 -18.43
C GLU A 66 -8.59 6.94 -18.47
N GLY A 67 -7.32 6.77 -18.09
CA GLY A 67 -6.32 7.85 -18.11
C GLY A 67 -6.67 9.05 -17.22
N ILE A 68 -7.50 8.84 -16.19
CA ILE A 68 -8.03 9.89 -15.34
C ILE A 68 -6.95 10.48 -14.43
N MET A 69 -5.94 9.67 -14.07
CA MET A 69 -4.82 10.10 -13.24
C MET A 69 -3.48 9.84 -13.93
N PRO A 70 -2.51 10.76 -13.81
CA PRO A 70 -1.15 10.53 -14.29
C PRO A 70 -0.55 9.28 -13.65
N GLY A 71 0.11 8.44 -14.45
CA GLY A 71 0.68 7.18 -13.96
C GLY A 71 -0.33 6.13 -13.52
N GLY A 72 -1.64 6.45 -13.57
CA GLY A 72 -2.70 5.51 -13.27
C GLY A 72 -3.05 5.36 -11.79
N ASN A 73 -2.39 6.06 -10.87
CA ASN A 73 -2.58 5.96 -9.43
C ASN A 73 -2.64 7.33 -8.77
N CYS A 74 -3.24 7.40 -7.59
CA CYS A 74 -3.11 8.56 -6.73
C CYS A 74 -1.71 8.58 -6.11
N ASP A 75 -0.93 9.60 -6.45
CA ASP A 75 0.49 9.66 -6.13
C ASP A 75 0.88 11.06 -5.65
N ILE A 76 1.74 11.14 -4.63
CA ILE A 76 2.17 12.42 -4.05
C ILE A 76 2.91 13.33 -5.03
N GLY A 77 3.51 12.76 -6.08
CA GLY A 77 4.17 13.51 -7.14
C GLY A 77 3.21 14.27 -8.05
N TYR A 78 1.91 13.98 -7.96
CA TYR A 78 0.86 14.57 -8.81
C TYR A 78 -0.24 15.29 -8.02
N LEU A 79 0.04 15.72 -6.78
CA LEU A 79 -0.95 16.43 -5.94
C LEU A 79 -1.42 17.77 -6.51
N TYR A 80 -0.79 18.29 -7.55
CA TYR A 80 -1.27 19.44 -8.31
C TYR A 80 -2.40 19.11 -9.31
N GLU A 81 -2.62 17.81 -9.57
CA GLU A 81 -3.66 17.35 -10.49
C GLU A 81 -5.01 17.20 -9.77
N ARG A 82 -6.07 17.80 -10.35
CA ARG A 82 -7.40 17.82 -9.75
C ARG A 82 -7.94 16.43 -9.40
N ASN A 83 -7.76 15.45 -10.30
CA ASN A 83 -8.32 14.11 -10.08
C ASN A 83 -7.56 13.36 -8.99
N VAL A 84 -6.24 13.59 -8.85
CA VAL A 84 -5.43 13.06 -7.76
C VAL A 84 -5.91 13.63 -6.43
N MET A 85 -6.16 14.94 -6.38
CA MET A 85 -6.69 15.60 -5.18
C MET A 85 -8.09 15.10 -4.79
N LEU A 86 -8.97 14.87 -5.77
CA LEU A 86 -10.29 14.31 -5.50
C LEU A 86 -10.19 12.87 -4.98
N ALA A 87 -9.34 12.03 -5.58
CA ALA A 87 -9.13 10.66 -5.13
C ALA A 87 -8.54 10.60 -3.71
N LEU A 88 -7.65 11.52 -3.38
CA LEU A 88 -7.07 11.63 -2.05
C LEU A 88 -8.09 12.12 -1.01
N ASP A 89 -8.89 13.13 -1.35
CA ASP A 89 -9.95 13.64 -0.46
C ASP A 89 -11.03 12.59 -0.20
N ASP A 90 -11.43 11.82 -1.22
CA ASP A 90 -12.36 10.69 -1.09
C ASP A 90 -11.82 9.61 -0.13
N ALA A 91 -10.53 9.25 -0.26
CA ALA A 91 -9.89 8.27 0.63
C ALA A 91 -9.81 8.80 2.08
N CYS A 92 -9.41 10.05 2.27
CA CYS A 92 -9.40 10.70 3.58
C CYS A 92 -10.78 10.73 4.23
N PHE A 93 -11.82 11.00 3.44
CA PHE A 93 -13.19 11.04 3.90
C PHE A 93 -13.66 9.66 4.39
N ILE A 94 -13.47 8.60 3.59
CA ILE A 94 -13.82 7.23 3.99
C ILE A 94 -13.02 6.77 5.22
N ALA A 95 -11.71 7.03 5.25
CA ALA A 95 -10.86 6.71 6.39
C ALA A 95 -11.33 7.41 7.68
N ASN A 96 -11.70 8.70 7.57
CA ASN A 96 -12.19 9.46 8.72
C ASN A 96 -13.55 8.94 9.23
N ILE A 97 -14.47 8.55 8.34
CA ILE A 97 -15.74 7.93 8.74
C ILE A 97 -15.49 6.58 9.41
N ALA A 98 -14.63 5.74 8.82
CA ALA A 98 -14.29 4.44 9.39
C ALA A 98 -13.72 4.59 10.81
N ALA A 99 -12.87 5.60 11.04
CA ALA A 99 -12.26 5.86 12.33
C ALA A 99 -13.23 6.33 13.43
N LEU A 100 -14.41 6.84 13.09
CA LEU A 100 -15.38 7.36 14.10
C LEU A 100 -15.85 6.28 15.09
N ASN A 101 -15.86 5.03 14.67
CA ASN A 101 -16.30 3.90 15.48
C ASN A 101 -15.14 3.05 16.02
N GLN A 102 -13.90 3.55 15.90
CA GLN A 102 -12.69 2.83 16.27
C GLN A 102 -11.86 3.65 17.28
N SER A 103 -10.99 2.98 18.01
CA SER A 103 -10.11 3.62 18.99
C SER A 103 -8.76 4.09 18.42
N HIS A 104 -8.54 3.89 17.12
CA HIS A 104 -7.30 4.24 16.43
C HIS A 104 -7.60 5.10 15.18
N ARG A 105 -6.58 5.79 14.71
CA ARG A 105 -6.63 6.48 13.42
C ARG A 105 -6.54 5.47 12.29
N VAL A 106 -7.13 5.81 11.15
CA VAL A 106 -7.08 4.98 9.94
C VAL A 106 -6.03 5.55 8.98
N GLY A 107 -5.17 4.67 8.48
CA GLY A 107 -4.17 5.02 7.47
C GLY A 107 -4.81 5.35 6.13
N VAL A 108 -4.31 6.38 5.45
CA VAL A 108 -4.62 6.66 4.04
C VAL A 108 -3.38 6.34 3.24
N VAL A 109 -3.43 5.25 2.46
CA VAL A 109 -2.31 4.79 1.65
C VAL A 109 -2.29 5.56 0.34
N ILE A 110 -1.14 6.15 0.04
CA ILE A 110 -0.87 6.91 -1.18
C ILE A 110 0.48 6.52 -1.77
N HIS A 111 0.54 6.35 -3.07
CA HIS A 111 1.77 6.04 -3.80
C HIS A 111 2.77 7.21 -3.81
N ASN A 112 4.03 6.89 -4.04
CA ASN A 112 5.10 7.86 -4.20
C ASN A 112 5.99 7.55 -5.40
N SER A 113 5.95 8.41 -6.41
CA SER A 113 6.89 8.41 -7.55
C SER A 113 7.97 9.49 -7.47
N LEU A 114 7.96 10.34 -6.42
CA LEU A 114 9.00 11.34 -6.23
C LEU A 114 10.27 10.70 -5.64
N SER A 115 11.42 11.11 -6.17
CA SER A 115 12.67 10.90 -5.45
C SER A 115 12.75 11.87 -4.25
N TYR A 116 13.47 11.44 -3.20
CA TYR A 116 13.71 12.33 -2.06
C TYR A 116 14.45 13.62 -2.47
N GLU A 117 15.32 13.52 -3.47
CA GLU A 117 16.00 14.70 -4.04
C GLU A 117 15.02 15.66 -4.70
N GLN A 118 14.09 15.17 -5.52
CA GLN A 118 13.03 16.00 -6.11
C GLN A 118 12.16 16.64 -5.04
N PHE A 119 11.74 15.86 -4.06
CA PHE A 119 10.91 16.35 -2.96
C PHE A 119 11.63 17.42 -2.12
N SER A 120 12.88 17.15 -1.67
CA SER A 120 13.56 17.99 -0.69
C SER A 120 14.23 19.23 -1.29
N ARG A 121 14.67 19.16 -2.56
CA ARG A 121 15.38 20.27 -3.23
C ARG A 121 14.50 21.13 -4.13
N ASN A 122 13.31 20.67 -4.48
CA ASN A 122 12.37 21.48 -5.24
C ASN A 122 11.33 22.09 -4.29
N PRO A 123 11.40 23.43 -4.03
CA PRO A 123 10.47 24.11 -3.13
C PRO A 123 8.99 23.92 -3.51
N TYR A 124 8.70 23.73 -4.79
CA TYR A 124 7.35 23.49 -5.27
C TYR A 124 6.79 22.16 -4.76
N PHE A 125 7.53 21.05 -4.92
CA PHE A 125 7.08 19.75 -4.42
C PHE A 125 7.02 19.73 -2.90
N LEU A 126 8.03 20.24 -2.22
CA LEU A 126 8.03 20.33 -0.77
C LEU A 126 6.79 21.09 -0.25
N MET A 127 6.51 22.26 -0.82
CA MET A 127 5.38 23.09 -0.44
C MET A 127 4.05 22.36 -0.72
N ILE A 128 3.84 21.87 -1.96
CA ILE A 128 2.55 21.31 -2.34
C ILE A 128 2.21 20.04 -1.54
N VAL A 129 3.20 19.18 -1.31
CA VAL A 129 3.00 17.96 -0.50
C VAL A 129 2.70 18.35 0.96
N THR A 130 3.51 19.24 1.54
CA THR A 130 3.36 19.63 2.95
C THR A 130 2.04 20.35 3.21
N GLU A 131 1.68 21.32 2.37
CA GLU A 131 0.44 22.08 2.53
C GLU A 131 -0.80 21.19 2.29
N THR A 132 -0.77 20.34 1.27
CA THR A 132 -1.89 19.44 0.96
C THR A 132 -2.13 18.45 2.08
N LEU A 133 -1.10 17.71 2.49
CA LEU A 133 -1.26 16.73 3.57
C LEU A 133 -1.64 17.43 4.89
N GLY A 134 -1.04 18.59 5.18
CA GLY A 134 -1.38 19.37 6.36
C GLY A 134 -2.83 19.84 6.38
N ALA A 135 -3.34 20.35 5.26
CA ALA A 135 -4.75 20.75 5.13
C ALA A 135 -5.72 19.57 5.32
N LEU A 136 -5.40 18.42 4.71
CA LEU A 136 -6.22 17.21 4.86
C LEU A 136 -6.17 16.64 6.29
N LEU A 137 -5.01 16.67 6.95
CA LEU A 137 -4.88 16.27 8.35
C LEU A 137 -5.68 17.18 9.30
N MET A 138 -5.84 18.46 8.97
CA MET A 138 -6.70 19.37 9.72
C MET A 138 -8.19 19.12 9.42
N LYS A 139 -8.54 18.87 8.16
CA LYS A 139 -9.92 18.59 7.73
C LYS A 139 -10.43 17.26 8.29
N TYR A 140 -9.55 16.27 8.37
CA TYR A 140 -9.86 14.90 8.80
C TYR A 140 -8.98 14.51 10.01
N PRO A 141 -9.41 14.76 11.24
CA PRO A 141 -8.55 14.59 12.43
C PRO A 141 -8.20 13.14 12.76
N ASN A 142 -9.00 12.17 12.28
CA ASN A 142 -8.88 10.76 12.65
C ASN A 142 -8.12 9.91 11.62
N ILE A 143 -7.34 10.54 10.75
CA ILE A 143 -6.53 9.83 9.75
C ILE A 143 -5.04 9.98 10.00
N GLU A 144 -4.27 9.08 9.37
CA GLU A 144 -2.83 9.17 9.16
C GLU A 144 -2.55 9.04 7.66
N PHE A 145 -1.42 9.58 7.16
CA PHE A 145 -0.96 9.28 5.80
C PHE A 145 0.14 8.24 5.82
N TRP A 146 0.00 7.22 4.98
CA TRP A 146 0.98 6.17 4.80
C TRP A 146 1.47 6.15 3.35
N ILE A 147 2.74 6.48 3.16
CA ILE A 147 3.35 6.65 1.83
C ILE A 147 3.96 5.33 1.39
N GLU A 148 3.45 4.80 0.30
CA GLU A 148 3.86 3.51 -0.23
C GLU A 148 5.03 3.64 -1.20
N ASN A 149 5.98 2.70 -1.13
CA ASN A 149 7.00 2.55 -2.17
C ASN A 149 6.39 1.94 -3.42
N VAL A 150 6.69 2.53 -4.55
CA VAL A 150 6.31 1.98 -5.85
C VAL A 150 7.54 1.59 -6.66
N THR A 151 7.36 0.70 -7.63
CA THR A 151 8.42 0.38 -8.57
C THR A 151 8.64 1.59 -9.49
N PRO A 152 9.86 2.13 -9.58
CA PRO A 152 10.14 3.34 -10.34
C PRO A 152 10.18 3.11 -11.86
N ILE A 153 9.27 2.27 -12.40
CA ILE A 153 9.24 1.92 -13.82
C ILE A 153 8.08 2.60 -14.49
N CYS A 154 8.38 3.66 -15.23
CA CYS A 154 7.49 4.15 -16.26
C CYS A 154 7.73 3.37 -17.57
N LYS A 155 6.68 2.79 -18.16
CA LYS A 155 6.77 2.08 -19.46
C LYS A 155 7.28 2.96 -20.61
N GLU A 156 7.20 4.27 -20.45
CA GLU A 156 7.47 5.26 -21.48
C GLU A 156 8.87 5.88 -21.40
N HIS A 157 9.56 5.73 -20.29
CA HIS A 157 10.91 6.24 -20.10
C HIS A 157 11.79 5.15 -19.50
N PRO A 158 12.82 4.68 -20.27
CA PRO A 158 13.85 3.84 -19.69
C PRO A 158 14.50 4.65 -18.58
N ILE A 159 14.41 4.10 -17.42
CA ILE A 159 14.73 4.67 -16.15
C ILE A 159 16.10 5.31 -16.15
N THR A 160 16.16 6.58 -15.90
CA THR A 160 17.34 7.19 -15.31
C THR A 160 17.33 6.88 -13.80
N PHE A 161 17.64 5.65 -13.43
CA PHE A 161 18.02 5.32 -12.07
C PHE A 161 19.26 6.10 -11.72
N LYS A 162 19.10 7.25 -11.15
CA LYS A 162 20.16 7.88 -10.37
C LYS A 162 19.84 7.60 -8.91
N ASN A 163 20.66 6.73 -8.32
CA ASN A 163 20.90 6.56 -6.89
C ASN A 163 19.84 7.20 -5.98
N GLY A 164 18.85 6.50 -5.52
CA GLY A 164 17.97 7.03 -4.51
C GLY A 164 16.56 6.45 -4.45
N CYS A 165 15.99 5.99 -5.53
CA CYS A 165 14.56 5.64 -5.61
C CYS A 165 14.07 4.56 -4.61
N ILE A 166 14.96 3.84 -3.96
CA ILE A 166 14.60 2.67 -3.14
C ILE A 166 14.05 3.10 -1.79
N ASN A 167 14.65 4.11 -1.20
CA ASN A 167 14.35 4.56 0.14
C ASN A 167 13.51 5.84 0.15
N ASP A 168 13.18 6.37 -1.03
CA ASP A 168 12.59 7.69 -1.18
C ASP A 168 11.30 7.84 -0.37
N SER A 169 10.41 6.86 -0.39
CA SER A 169 9.17 6.91 0.39
C SER A 169 9.46 6.96 1.90
N ALA A 170 10.41 6.17 2.38
CA ALA A 170 10.81 6.19 3.79
C ALA A 170 11.48 7.53 4.19
N ASP A 171 12.33 8.08 3.33
CA ASP A 171 13.03 9.34 3.60
C ASP A 171 12.07 10.54 3.54
N ILE A 172 11.09 10.54 2.61
CA ILE A 172 10.00 11.52 2.59
C ILE A 172 9.16 11.41 3.86
N CYS A 173 8.81 10.19 4.31
CA CYS A 173 8.12 9.98 5.58
C CYS A 173 8.88 10.55 6.77
N LYS A 174 10.18 10.25 6.87
CA LYS A 174 11.05 10.78 7.94
C LYS A 174 11.08 12.31 7.94
N HIS A 175 11.14 12.92 6.75
CA HIS A 175 11.10 14.38 6.60
C HIS A 175 9.76 14.94 7.07
N LEU A 176 8.64 14.43 6.56
CA LEU A 176 7.30 14.90 6.91
C LEU A 176 6.96 14.67 8.39
N ARG A 177 7.50 13.62 9.03
CA ARG A 177 7.35 13.39 10.48
C ARG A 177 7.91 14.51 11.34
N GLN A 178 8.87 15.28 10.86
CA GLN A 178 9.38 16.44 11.60
C GLN A 178 8.28 17.49 11.84
N GLN A 179 7.31 17.58 10.93
CA GLN A 179 6.20 18.54 11.04
C GLN A 179 4.92 17.89 11.58
N PHE A 180 4.59 16.67 11.15
CA PHE A 180 3.28 16.03 11.41
C PHE A 180 3.35 14.88 12.42
N GLY A 181 4.55 14.58 12.95
CA GLY A 181 4.75 13.52 13.95
C GLY A 181 4.37 12.14 13.43
N ASP A 182 3.75 11.37 14.29
CA ASP A 182 3.34 9.99 14.06
C ASP A 182 2.15 9.82 13.08
N ARG A 183 1.55 10.95 12.67
CA ARG A 183 0.48 10.96 11.65
C ARG A 183 0.99 10.70 10.23
N ILE A 184 2.29 10.55 10.04
CA ILE A 184 2.92 10.12 8.78
C ILE A 184 3.60 8.78 9.02
N GLY A 185 3.37 7.83 8.13
CA GLY A 185 4.01 6.54 8.10
C GLY A 185 4.30 6.08 6.68
N ALA A 186 4.88 4.91 6.56
CA ALA A 186 5.15 4.29 5.27
C ALA A 186 4.44 2.94 5.15
N VAL A 187 4.11 2.57 3.92
CA VAL A 187 3.77 1.21 3.52
C VAL A 187 4.96 0.61 2.80
N PHE A 188 5.35 -0.59 3.19
CA PHE A 188 6.38 -1.36 2.51
C PHE A 188 5.73 -2.42 1.63
N ASP A 189 5.63 -2.14 0.33
CA ASP A 189 5.19 -3.14 -0.63
C ASP A 189 6.34 -4.06 -1.04
N THR A 190 6.16 -5.37 -0.76
CA THR A 190 7.17 -6.40 -1.01
C THR A 190 7.37 -6.67 -2.49
N CYS A 191 6.32 -6.57 -3.31
CA CYS A 191 6.41 -6.77 -4.76
C CYS A 191 7.22 -5.66 -5.42
N HIS A 192 6.91 -4.41 -5.08
CA HIS A 192 7.63 -3.24 -5.58
C HIS A 192 9.09 -3.26 -5.15
N ALA A 193 9.36 -3.60 -3.90
CA ALA A 193 10.72 -3.69 -3.37
C ALA A 193 11.55 -4.77 -4.08
N ILE A 194 11.02 -5.99 -4.22
CA ILE A 194 11.70 -7.09 -4.89
C ILE A 194 11.95 -6.77 -6.38
N THR A 195 10.94 -6.23 -7.05
CA THR A 195 11.06 -5.83 -8.46
C THR A 195 12.15 -4.79 -8.63
N THR A 196 12.16 -3.76 -7.80
CA THR A 196 13.18 -2.71 -7.81
C THR A 196 14.57 -3.27 -7.55
N ALA A 197 14.73 -4.14 -6.53
CA ALA A 197 16.02 -4.77 -6.21
C ALA A 197 16.56 -5.61 -7.36
N ARG A 198 15.72 -6.37 -8.05
CA ARG A 198 16.10 -7.18 -9.22
C ARG A 198 16.58 -6.31 -10.39
N ILE A 199 15.84 -5.24 -10.69
CA ILE A 199 16.21 -4.33 -11.78
C ILE A 199 17.55 -3.66 -11.49
N LEU A 200 17.76 -3.19 -10.27
CA LEU A 200 19.02 -2.58 -9.87
C LEU A 200 20.19 -3.57 -9.94
N GLN A 201 19.96 -4.83 -9.55
CA GLN A 201 20.97 -5.88 -9.66
C GLN A 201 21.34 -6.16 -11.13
N ASP A 202 20.36 -6.18 -12.05
CA ASP A 202 20.63 -6.34 -13.47
C ASP A 202 21.38 -5.13 -14.09
N LEU A 203 21.24 -3.96 -13.47
CA LEU A 203 22.00 -2.77 -13.82
C LEU A 203 23.41 -2.72 -13.17
N GLY A 204 23.81 -3.79 -12.47
CA GLY A 204 25.12 -3.93 -11.87
C GLY A 204 25.25 -3.31 -10.48
N CYS A 205 24.16 -2.97 -9.81
CA CYS A 205 24.16 -2.56 -8.42
C CYS A 205 24.25 -3.79 -7.50
N ASP A 206 24.76 -3.60 -6.28
CA ASP A 206 24.66 -4.61 -5.24
C ASP A 206 23.20 -4.93 -4.91
N TYR A 207 22.97 -6.09 -4.28
CA TYR A 207 21.63 -6.46 -3.85
C TYR A 207 21.14 -5.54 -2.72
N VAL A 208 20.18 -4.68 -3.02
CA VAL A 208 19.78 -3.54 -2.20
C VAL A 208 18.58 -3.81 -1.28
N PHE A 209 17.94 -4.96 -1.37
CA PHE A 209 16.72 -5.28 -0.60
C PHE A 209 16.90 -5.16 0.93
N PRO A 210 18.02 -5.62 1.55
CA PRO A 210 18.23 -5.40 2.98
C PRO A 210 18.30 -3.91 3.37
N GLY A 211 18.93 -3.08 2.55
CA GLY A 211 18.98 -1.63 2.78
C GLY A 211 17.62 -0.95 2.69
N MET A 212 16.70 -1.50 1.87
CA MET A 212 15.29 -1.04 1.84
C MET A 212 14.59 -1.35 3.16
N LEU A 213 14.71 -2.56 3.67
CA LEU A 213 14.12 -2.95 4.96
C LEU A 213 14.60 -2.03 6.08
N GLU A 214 15.92 -1.79 6.14
CA GLU A 214 16.51 -0.90 7.13
C GLU A 214 15.98 0.55 7.00
N ALA A 215 15.85 1.07 5.77
CA ALA A 215 15.36 2.42 5.53
C ALA A 215 13.92 2.61 6.02
N PHE A 216 13.06 1.60 5.86
CA PHE A 216 11.67 1.64 6.31
C PHE A 216 11.50 1.35 7.80
N SER A 217 12.51 0.78 8.47
CA SER A 217 12.48 0.53 9.90
C SER A 217 12.16 1.81 10.68
N GLY A 218 11.22 1.72 11.62
CA GLY A 218 10.77 2.85 12.45
C GLY A 218 9.76 3.81 11.79
N VAL A 219 9.48 3.68 10.48
CA VAL A 219 8.42 4.46 9.81
C VAL A 219 7.34 3.57 9.18
N CYS A 220 7.61 2.29 8.99
CA CYS A 220 6.67 1.33 8.42
C CYS A 220 5.48 1.12 9.35
N LYS A 221 4.28 1.30 8.83
CA LYS A 221 2.99 1.08 9.50
C LYS A 221 2.30 -0.17 8.98
N GLU A 222 2.47 -0.45 7.71
CA GLU A 222 1.84 -1.57 7.03
C GLU A 222 2.80 -2.17 5.99
N VAL A 223 2.71 -3.47 5.82
CA VAL A 223 3.42 -4.22 4.78
C VAL A 223 2.38 -4.74 3.80
N HIS A 224 2.45 -4.33 2.55
CA HIS A 224 1.72 -4.98 1.47
C HIS A 224 2.46 -6.25 1.09
N PHE A 225 1.87 -7.39 1.48
CA PHE A 225 2.51 -8.68 1.43
C PHE A 225 1.94 -9.54 0.33
N ALA A 226 2.74 -9.77 -0.70
CA ALA A 226 2.43 -10.65 -1.80
C ALA A 226 3.69 -11.15 -2.48
N ASN A 227 3.54 -12.16 -3.35
CA ASN A 227 4.60 -12.67 -4.18
C ASN A 227 4.71 -11.88 -5.48
N VAL A 228 5.92 -11.89 -6.06
CA VAL A 228 6.17 -11.37 -7.40
C VAL A 228 6.86 -12.42 -8.25
N ARG A 229 6.37 -12.61 -9.48
CA ARG A 229 6.97 -13.50 -10.48
C ARG A 229 7.71 -12.66 -11.53
N GLY A 230 8.84 -13.17 -12.02
CA GLY A 230 9.67 -12.40 -12.95
C GLY A 230 10.03 -11.02 -12.37
N TYR A 231 9.79 -9.97 -13.14
CA TYR A 231 9.98 -8.57 -12.72
C TYR A 231 8.70 -7.89 -12.24
N GLY A 232 7.58 -8.59 -12.14
CA GLY A 232 6.32 -7.97 -11.72
C GLY A 232 5.72 -6.96 -12.72
N LEU A 233 6.25 -6.88 -13.94
CA LEU A 233 5.89 -5.86 -14.94
C LEU A 233 4.79 -6.29 -15.90
N LYS A 234 4.42 -7.56 -15.88
CA LYS A 234 3.38 -8.13 -16.74
C LYS A 234 2.17 -8.50 -15.90
N GLU A 235 1.02 -8.53 -16.54
CA GLU A 235 -0.20 -9.03 -15.93
C GLU A 235 0.02 -10.43 -15.31
N GLY A 236 -0.48 -10.64 -14.10
CA GLY A 236 -0.31 -11.88 -13.34
C GLY A 236 1.09 -12.12 -12.76
N GLN A 237 1.99 -11.14 -12.81
CA GLN A 237 3.32 -11.23 -12.20
C GLN A 237 3.46 -10.45 -10.88
N HIS A 238 2.66 -9.41 -10.70
CA HIS A 238 2.60 -8.58 -9.49
C HIS A 238 1.43 -9.01 -8.62
N GLY A 239 1.62 -8.99 -7.31
CA GLY A 239 0.55 -9.33 -6.37
C GLY A 239 0.14 -10.80 -6.40
N CYS A 240 1.04 -11.73 -6.72
CA CYS A 240 0.71 -13.16 -6.74
C CYS A 240 0.61 -13.72 -5.31
N GLY A 241 -0.21 -14.78 -5.14
CA GLY A 241 -0.13 -15.63 -3.96
C GLY A 241 1.15 -16.48 -3.95
N PHE A 242 1.48 -17.03 -2.79
CA PHE A 242 2.54 -18.04 -2.65
C PHE A 242 1.93 -19.43 -2.80
N ASP A 243 2.49 -20.23 -3.68
CA ASP A 243 2.03 -21.59 -3.96
C ASP A 243 2.62 -22.57 -2.92
N PRO A 244 1.81 -23.17 -2.04
CA PRO A 244 2.30 -24.11 -1.04
C PRO A 244 2.89 -25.41 -1.66
N ALA A 245 2.55 -25.74 -2.90
CA ALA A 245 3.11 -26.87 -3.61
C ALA A 245 4.48 -26.55 -4.25
N ASN A 246 4.87 -25.28 -4.29
CA ASN A 246 6.15 -24.84 -4.84
C ASN A 246 7.18 -24.57 -3.71
N PRO A 247 8.18 -25.45 -3.51
CA PRO A 247 9.19 -25.26 -2.45
C PRO A 247 9.93 -23.92 -2.54
N THR A 248 10.13 -23.36 -3.73
CA THR A 248 10.78 -22.06 -3.91
C THR A 248 9.91 -20.93 -3.38
N ASP A 249 8.59 -21.00 -3.57
CA ASP A 249 7.66 -20.01 -3.02
C ASP A 249 7.60 -20.09 -1.50
N VAL A 250 7.63 -21.30 -0.93
CA VAL A 250 7.67 -21.51 0.53
C VAL A 250 8.90 -20.88 1.15
N VAL A 251 10.11 -21.21 0.63
CA VAL A 251 11.38 -20.63 1.12
C VAL A 251 11.40 -19.10 0.98
N LYS A 252 10.87 -18.58 -0.13
CA LYS A 252 10.78 -17.14 -0.36
C LYS A 252 9.85 -16.47 0.65
N LEU A 253 8.69 -17.06 0.91
CA LEU A 253 7.73 -16.56 1.88
C LEU A 253 8.34 -16.54 3.28
N GLU A 254 8.98 -17.63 3.71
CA GLU A 254 9.67 -17.71 5.01
C GLU A 254 10.71 -16.60 5.19
N GLY A 255 11.54 -16.38 4.16
CA GLY A 255 12.53 -15.31 4.18
C GLY A 255 11.92 -13.91 4.25
N LEU A 256 10.89 -13.64 3.45
CA LEU A 256 10.20 -12.34 3.46
C LEU A 256 9.49 -12.08 4.79
N LEU A 257 8.76 -13.08 5.29
CA LEU A 257 8.04 -12.97 6.56
C LEU A 257 9.01 -12.75 7.73
N SER A 258 10.13 -13.48 7.76
CA SER A 258 11.20 -13.27 8.76
C SER A 258 11.72 -11.84 8.74
N ASN A 259 12.06 -11.33 7.56
CA ASN A 259 12.54 -9.97 7.41
C ASN A 259 11.51 -8.94 7.86
N CYS A 260 10.23 -9.10 7.44
CA CYS A 260 9.17 -8.20 7.87
C CYS A 260 8.98 -8.20 9.40
N MET A 261 9.05 -9.37 10.03
CA MET A 261 8.94 -9.47 11.49
C MET A 261 10.13 -8.84 12.22
N GLU A 262 11.33 -8.96 11.69
CA GLU A 262 12.54 -8.38 12.27
C GLU A 262 12.57 -6.86 12.13
N TYR A 263 12.33 -6.33 10.92
CA TYR A 263 12.47 -4.91 10.65
C TYR A 263 11.21 -4.09 10.97
N PHE A 264 10.03 -4.72 10.93
CA PHE A 264 8.72 -4.07 11.10
C PHE A 264 7.83 -4.77 12.14
N PRO A 265 8.31 -5.01 13.36
CA PRO A 265 7.60 -5.85 14.35
C PRO A 265 6.22 -5.32 14.73
N ASN A 266 5.97 -4.02 14.57
CA ASN A 266 4.73 -3.35 14.93
C ASN A 266 3.84 -2.99 13.72
N ALA A 267 4.27 -3.33 12.51
CA ALA A 267 3.48 -3.06 11.31
C ALA A 267 2.36 -4.08 11.14
N TYR A 268 1.31 -3.66 10.46
CA TYR A 268 0.27 -4.54 9.96
C TYR A 268 0.79 -5.36 8.77
N LEU A 269 0.26 -6.57 8.58
CA LEU A 269 0.57 -7.43 7.42
C LEU A 269 -0.66 -7.51 6.53
N CYS A 270 -0.69 -6.72 5.47
CA CYS A 270 -1.81 -6.66 4.53
C CYS A 270 -1.58 -7.61 3.35
N TYR A 271 -2.49 -8.56 3.17
CA TYR A 271 -2.47 -9.45 2.00
C TYR A 271 -2.96 -8.70 0.76
N GLU A 272 -2.03 -8.21 -0.05
CA GLU A 272 -2.30 -7.52 -1.31
C GLU A 272 -2.18 -8.49 -2.49
N ILE A 273 -3.05 -9.48 -2.54
CA ILE A 273 -3.01 -10.54 -3.54
C ILE A 273 -4.06 -10.30 -4.62
N THR A 274 -3.59 -10.28 -5.87
CA THR A 274 -4.46 -10.20 -7.05
C THR A 274 -5.09 -11.57 -7.30
N GLU A 275 -6.37 -11.66 -7.08
CA GLU A 275 -7.15 -12.87 -7.33
C GLU A 275 -7.69 -12.91 -8.76
N THR A 276 -7.80 -14.10 -9.32
CA THR A 276 -8.57 -14.32 -10.57
C THR A 276 -10.08 -14.22 -10.32
N ASP A 277 -10.50 -14.56 -9.10
CA ASP A 277 -11.87 -14.44 -8.62
C ASP A 277 -11.85 -14.01 -7.15
N TYR A 278 -12.20 -12.77 -6.89
CA TYR A 278 -12.25 -12.18 -5.55
C TYR A 278 -13.39 -12.76 -4.68
N ILE A 279 -14.34 -13.48 -5.25
CA ILE A 279 -15.35 -14.23 -4.49
C ILE A 279 -14.77 -15.57 -4.02
N VAL A 280 -13.84 -16.16 -4.77
CA VAL A 280 -13.17 -17.41 -4.35
C VAL A 280 -12.03 -17.14 -3.37
N ASN A 281 -11.24 -16.11 -3.58
CA ASN A 281 -10.07 -15.71 -2.74
C ASN A 281 -9.09 -16.88 -2.49
N GLN A 282 -8.80 -17.69 -3.50
CA GLN A 282 -8.03 -18.92 -3.34
C GLN A 282 -6.56 -18.66 -3.01
N GLN A 283 -5.92 -17.75 -3.74
CA GLN A 283 -4.50 -17.43 -3.53
C GLN A 283 -4.25 -16.78 -2.17
N THR A 284 -5.17 -15.90 -1.74
CA THR A 284 -5.11 -15.27 -0.42
C THR A 284 -5.24 -16.31 0.68
N TYR A 285 -6.19 -17.25 0.54
CA TYR A 285 -6.40 -18.34 1.49
C TYR A 285 -5.17 -19.25 1.62
N GLU A 286 -4.59 -19.68 0.50
CA GLU A 286 -3.39 -20.52 0.48
C GLU A 286 -2.19 -19.80 1.10
N THR A 287 -1.97 -18.52 0.76
CA THR A 287 -0.89 -17.73 1.32
C THR A 287 -1.06 -17.53 2.84
N MET A 288 -2.26 -17.17 3.29
CA MET A 288 -2.57 -17.00 4.71
C MET A 288 -2.31 -18.29 5.51
N ASN A 289 -2.77 -19.44 5.00
CA ASN A 289 -2.54 -20.71 5.68
C ASN A 289 -1.04 -21.03 5.79
N LEU A 290 -0.28 -20.80 4.72
CA LEU A 290 1.16 -20.99 4.72
C LEU A 290 1.88 -20.04 5.71
N VAL A 291 1.46 -18.76 5.80
CA VAL A 291 1.95 -17.83 6.82
C VAL A 291 1.67 -18.35 8.22
N ASN A 292 0.45 -18.81 8.48
CA ASN A 292 0.06 -19.34 9.79
C ASN A 292 0.82 -20.61 10.16
N GLU A 293 1.07 -21.50 9.21
CA GLU A 293 1.91 -22.70 9.45
C GLU A 293 3.34 -22.31 9.85
N ILE A 294 3.95 -21.37 9.14
CA ILE A 294 5.30 -20.87 9.45
C ILE A 294 5.35 -20.21 10.84
N LEU A 295 4.36 -19.39 11.18
CA LEU A 295 4.30 -18.71 12.48
C LEU A 295 4.09 -19.68 13.64
N ASN A 296 3.30 -20.72 13.45
CA ASN A 296 3.03 -21.75 14.49
C ASN A 296 4.20 -22.71 14.70
N ASN A 297 5.12 -22.83 13.74
CA ASN A 297 6.30 -23.70 13.82
C ASN A 297 7.54 -22.99 14.39
N ARG A 298 7.44 -21.71 14.73
CA ARG A 298 8.49 -20.91 15.39
C ARG A 298 8.30 -20.83 16.88
#